data_53d6303f6e69c17f0c51031b1cfd212d
#
_entry.id   53d6303f6e69c17f0c51031b1cfd212d
#
_cell.length_a   1.000
_cell.length_b   1.000
_cell.length_c   1.000
_cell.angle_alpha   90.00
_cell.angle_beta   90.00
_cell.angle_gamma   90.00
#
_symmetry.space_group_name_H-M   'P 1'
#
loop_
_entity.id
_entity.type
_entity.pdbx_description
1 polymer ?
#
loop_
_entity_poly.entity_id
_entity_poly.type
_entity_poly.pdbx_seq_one_letter_code
_entity_poly.pdbx_strand_id
1 'polypeptide(L)'
;MKEKGILLPIFSLPSKYGIGDFGYEAYQFIDILSENNIKYWEILPINECDKHPYSPVSYYALEEDYISVDKLKEEKLIQNAETRENKDRVIYDNFKEKYYKEAYRNFRPNNEYYEFIILQEINEYAEFMSQKTGNEKDYYLFLQYILYKQWRELKYYANSKNVQIIGDMPVYPVFESVETKYHSEYFEMENGKFTFEAGTPPDYFNENGQKWNSPVYNVESIKKDNYQYLVKRFKYHLKLFDKVRIDYFRGYDSFFRIPFGKTGKEGTYVDGLSYGFFDELFKEKNVNIENFIIEDLGEIREETIKLREHYGFTRQKILQFTIDLDNLYDRDNEAENVLVFPGNHDCNTIYGWYKTLDDEHKWKLKE
;
A
#
# COMPACT_ATOMS: atom_id res chain seq x y z
N MET A 1 -6.32 24.13 -13.40
CA MET A 1 -5.30 23.46 -14.26
C MET A 1 -5.26 22.02 -13.83
N LYS A 2 -5.27 21.04 -14.77
CA LYS A 2 -5.18 19.62 -14.39
C LYS A 2 -3.82 19.35 -13.79
N GLU A 3 -3.79 18.70 -12.62
CA GLU A 3 -2.56 18.29 -11.94
C GLU A 3 -2.04 16.98 -12.53
N LYS A 4 -0.74 16.73 -12.39
CA LYS A 4 -0.07 15.55 -12.96
C LYS A 4 0.61 14.76 -11.86
N GLY A 5 0.62 13.43 -12.00
CA GLY A 5 1.34 12.50 -11.14
C GLY A 5 2.00 11.37 -11.93
N ILE A 6 2.89 10.67 -11.27
CA ILE A 6 3.47 9.41 -11.75
C ILE A 6 3.29 8.35 -10.67
N LEU A 7 2.77 7.18 -11.07
CA LEU A 7 2.78 5.97 -10.26
C LEU A 7 4.10 5.23 -10.54
N LEU A 8 4.96 5.15 -9.55
CA LEU A 8 6.21 4.39 -9.62
C LEU A 8 6.54 3.83 -8.22
N PRO A 9 6.51 2.51 -8.04
CA PRO A 9 6.91 1.90 -6.78
C PRO A 9 8.36 2.23 -6.43
N ILE A 10 8.65 2.44 -5.15
CA ILE A 10 10.03 2.75 -4.68
C ILE A 10 10.99 1.62 -5.06
N PHE A 11 10.58 0.37 -4.90
CA PHE A 11 11.40 -0.79 -5.28
C PHE A 11 11.74 -0.84 -6.77
N SER A 12 11.01 -0.10 -7.63
CA SER A 12 11.26 -0.01 -9.08
C SER A 12 12.32 1.03 -9.45
N LEU A 13 12.71 1.89 -8.51
CA LEU A 13 13.81 2.82 -8.74
C LEU A 13 15.12 2.07 -8.97
N PRO A 14 16.05 2.63 -9.75
CA PRO A 14 17.40 2.10 -9.85
C PRO A 14 18.06 1.97 -8.47
N SER A 15 18.89 0.97 -8.28
CA SER A 15 19.67 0.84 -7.05
C SER A 15 20.95 0.03 -7.31
N LYS A 16 22.02 0.42 -6.70
CA LYS A 16 23.27 -0.35 -6.70
C LYS A 16 23.30 -1.47 -5.65
N TYR A 17 22.19 -1.65 -4.92
CA TYR A 17 22.02 -2.69 -3.90
C TYR A 17 20.89 -3.68 -4.22
N GLY A 18 20.44 -3.72 -5.47
CA GLY A 18 19.44 -4.68 -5.99
C GLY A 18 18.03 -4.12 -6.12
N ILE A 19 17.50 -3.48 -5.09
CA ILE A 19 16.14 -2.94 -5.04
C ILE A 19 16.18 -1.44 -4.71
N GLY A 20 15.28 -0.65 -5.29
CA GLY A 20 15.13 0.77 -4.97
C GLY A 20 14.76 0.98 -3.50
N ASP A 21 15.32 2.02 -2.89
CA ASP A 21 15.18 2.31 -1.47
C ASP A 21 15.03 3.82 -1.21
N PHE A 22 14.99 4.25 0.06
CA PHE A 22 14.87 5.65 0.48
C PHE A 22 16.15 6.47 0.30
N GLY A 23 17.03 6.03 -0.62
CA GLY A 23 18.33 6.64 -0.89
C GLY A 23 18.34 7.60 -2.06
N TYR A 24 19.53 7.81 -2.59
CA TYR A 24 19.86 8.84 -3.57
C TYR A 24 18.95 8.84 -4.79
N GLU A 25 18.61 7.68 -5.33
CA GLU A 25 17.79 7.56 -6.54
C GLU A 25 16.34 8.05 -6.31
N ALA A 26 15.83 7.88 -5.08
CA ALA A 26 14.51 8.42 -4.71
C ALA A 26 14.53 9.96 -4.65
N TYR A 27 15.59 10.55 -4.11
CA TYR A 27 15.79 12.01 -4.12
C TYR A 27 15.94 12.56 -5.53
N GLN A 28 16.73 11.90 -6.38
CA GLN A 28 16.84 12.28 -7.79
C GLN A 28 15.49 12.20 -8.53
N PHE A 29 14.70 11.17 -8.26
CA PHE A 29 13.39 11.04 -8.87
C PHE A 29 12.47 12.21 -8.46
N ILE A 30 12.49 12.61 -7.20
CA ILE A 30 11.76 13.80 -6.73
C ILE A 30 12.23 15.07 -7.47
N ASP A 31 13.53 15.25 -7.69
CA ASP A 31 14.04 16.39 -8.47
C ASP A 31 13.51 16.36 -9.90
N ILE A 32 13.51 15.20 -10.57
CA ILE A 32 12.94 15.04 -11.92
C ILE A 32 11.45 15.40 -11.93
N LEU A 33 10.67 14.96 -10.94
CA LEU A 33 9.24 15.29 -10.85
C LEU A 33 9.04 16.81 -10.71
N SER A 34 9.79 17.43 -9.81
CA SER A 34 9.72 18.86 -9.54
C SER A 34 10.09 19.71 -10.77
N GLU A 35 11.20 19.38 -11.45
CA GLU A 35 11.68 20.07 -12.65
C GLU A 35 10.68 19.98 -13.83
N ASN A 36 9.87 18.92 -13.87
CA ASN A 36 8.84 18.69 -14.89
C ASN A 36 7.43 19.14 -14.46
N ASN A 37 7.30 19.86 -13.35
CA ASN A 37 6.02 20.30 -12.78
C ASN A 37 5.03 19.15 -12.57
N ILE A 38 5.53 18.01 -12.12
CA ILE A 38 4.74 16.84 -11.71
C ILE A 38 4.53 16.93 -10.21
N LYS A 39 3.27 17.03 -9.80
CA LYS A 39 2.90 17.31 -8.41
C LYS A 39 2.82 16.07 -7.53
N TYR A 40 2.46 14.92 -8.11
CA TYR A 40 2.21 13.71 -7.33
C TYR A 40 3.16 12.58 -7.71
N TRP A 41 3.68 11.94 -6.69
CA TRP A 41 4.32 10.63 -6.77
C TRP A 41 3.45 9.61 -6.05
N GLU A 42 2.80 8.72 -6.79
CA GLU A 42 2.06 7.59 -6.24
C GLU A 42 2.99 6.40 -6.11
N ILE A 43 2.96 5.77 -4.94
CA ILE A 43 3.78 4.60 -4.62
C ILE A 43 2.88 3.44 -4.20
N LEU A 44 3.37 2.22 -4.35
CA LEU A 44 2.71 1.04 -3.79
C LEU A 44 2.94 0.95 -2.27
N PRO A 45 2.22 0.05 -1.55
CA PRO A 45 2.39 -0.11 -0.12
C PRO A 45 3.86 -0.30 0.28
N ILE A 46 4.28 0.38 1.35
CA ILE A 46 5.64 0.32 1.88
C ILE A 46 5.70 -0.38 3.24
N ASN A 47 4.61 -1.03 3.63
CA ASN A 47 4.56 -1.80 4.86
C ASN A 47 5.39 -3.08 4.73
N GLU A 48 5.89 -3.56 5.86
CA GLU A 48 6.47 -4.91 5.97
C GLU A 48 5.50 -5.96 5.45
N CYS A 49 5.92 -6.79 4.49
CA CYS A 49 5.03 -7.66 3.75
C CYS A 49 5.59 -9.06 3.48
N ASP A 50 4.73 -10.01 3.15
CA ASP A 50 5.11 -11.35 2.73
C ASP A 50 5.18 -11.44 1.20
N LYS A 51 6.35 -11.10 0.62
CA LYS A 51 6.68 -11.21 -0.82
C LYS A 51 5.85 -10.35 -1.78
N HIS A 52 4.81 -9.70 -1.31
CA HIS A 52 3.96 -8.86 -2.15
C HIS A 52 3.49 -7.62 -1.37
N PRO A 53 3.58 -6.41 -1.93
CA PRO A 53 3.23 -5.19 -1.22
C PRO A 53 1.80 -5.18 -0.61
N TYR A 54 0.86 -5.86 -1.26
CA TYR A 54 -0.53 -5.99 -0.77
C TYR A 54 -0.75 -7.14 0.21
N SER A 55 0.33 -7.76 0.69
CA SER A 55 0.32 -8.84 1.69
C SER A 55 1.01 -8.39 2.98
N PRO A 56 0.52 -7.33 3.67
CA PRO A 56 1.21 -6.77 4.83
C PRO A 56 1.23 -7.74 6.00
N VAL A 57 2.42 -7.90 6.59
CA VAL A 57 2.65 -8.61 7.85
C VAL A 57 2.37 -7.70 9.03
N SER A 58 2.47 -6.38 8.82
CA SER A 58 2.10 -5.36 9.80
C SER A 58 1.50 -4.13 9.14
N TYR A 59 0.48 -3.55 9.76
CA TYR A 59 -0.10 -2.27 9.33
C TYR A 59 0.78 -1.06 9.68
N TYR A 60 1.70 -1.23 10.63
CA TYR A 60 2.48 -0.14 11.19
C TYR A 60 3.97 -0.21 10.89
N ALA A 61 4.54 -1.38 10.65
CA ALA A 61 5.94 -1.52 10.30
C ALA A 61 6.18 -1.26 8.81
N LEU A 62 7.34 -0.72 8.49
CA LEU A 62 7.81 -0.48 7.12
C LEU A 62 8.74 -1.62 6.68
N GLU A 63 8.76 -1.89 5.37
CA GLU A 63 9.57 -2.93 4.73
C GLU A 63 11.06 -2.61 4.84
N GLU A 64 11.83 -3.55 5.41
CA GLU A 64 13.25 -3.34 5.70
C GLU A 64 14.12 -3.17 4.45
N ASP A 65 13.72 -3.71 3.32
CA ASP A 65 14.42 -3.54 2.05
C ASP A 65 14.50 -2.10 1.56
N TYR A 66 13.64 -1.21 2.08
CA TYR A 66 13.69 0.22 1.77
C TYR A 66 14.76 0.99 2.55
N ILE A 67 15.47 0.38 3.51
CA ILE A 67 16.61 1.03 4.14
C ILE A 67 17.70 1.31 3.12
N SER A 68 18.09 2.57 2.99
CA SER A 68 19.23 2.97 2.16
C SER A 68 20.55 2.64 2.85
N VAL A 69 21.33 1.78 2.23
CA VAL A 69 22.67 1.39 2.69
C VAL A 69 23.64 2.57 2.64
N ASP A 70 23.50 3.45 1.65
CA ASP A 70 24.33 4.67 1.56
C ASP A 70 24.07 5.62 2.73
N LYS A 71 22.82 5.82 3.14
CA LYS A 71 22.50 6.62 4.31
C LYS A 71 23.06 6.02 5.60
N LEU A 72 23.06 4.69 5.75
CA LEU A 72 23.74 4.04 6.88
C LEU A 72 25.24 4.35 6.90
N LYS A 73 25.88 4.44 5.73
CA LYS A 73 27.29 4.80 5.59
C LYS A 73 27.53 6.28 5.91
N GLU A 74 26.70 7.17 5.41
CA GLU A 74 26.75 8.62 5.71
C GLU A 74 26.62 8.89 7.23
N GLU A 75 25.74 8.14 7.90
CA GLU A 75 25.56 8.19 9.35
C GLU A 75 26.67 7.45 10.13
N LYS A 76 27.66 6.88 9.44
CA LYS A 76 28.79 6.11 10.02
C LYS A 76 28.35 4.91 10.84
N LEU A 77 27.17 4.36 10.53
CA LEU A 77 26.69 3.12 11.13
C LEU A 77 27.32 1.89 10.47
N ILE A 78 27.81 2.03 9.24
CA ILE A 78 28.59 1.03 8.53
C ILE A 78 29.83 1.66 7.89
N GLN A 79 30.88 0.86 7.63
CA GLN A 79 32.10 1.38 7.03
C GLN A 79 32.08 1.28 5.50
N ASN A 80 31.78 0.11 4.96
CA ASN A 80 31.83 -0.19 3.55
C ASN A 80 30.56 -0.93 3.12
N ALA A 81 30.21 -0.79 1.84
CA ALA A 81 29.16 -1.58 1.22
C ALA A 81 29.57 -2.01 -0.18
N GLU A 82 29.34 -3.27 -0.50
CA GLU A 82 29.53 -3.84 -1.82
C GLU A 82 28.31 -3.52 -2.68
N THR A 83 28.53 -3.15 -3.93
CA THR A 83 27.47 -2.97 -4.89
C THR A 83 27.08 -4.30 -5.51
N ARG A 84 25.81 -4.42 -5.87
CA ARG A 84 25.28 -5.56 -6.62
C ARG A 84 24.83 -5.08 -7.99
N GLU A 85 25.27 -5.76 -9.06
CA GLU A 85 24.74 -5.48 -10.40
C GLU A 85 23.25 -5.85 -10.47
N ASN A 86 22.47 -4.93 -11.01
CA ASN A 86 21.02 -4.95 -11.03
C ASN A 86 20.40 -5.92 -12.06
N LYS A 87 21.04 -7.07 -12.35
CA LYS A 87 20.57 -8.00 -13.38
C LYS A 87 19.31 -8.77 -12.98
N ASP A 88 19.16 -9.05 -11.69
CA ASP A 88 18.00 -9.76 -11.15
C ASP A 88 17.46 -8.94 -9.97
N ARG A 89 16.38 -8.18 -10.20
CA ARG A 89 15.65 -7.52 -9.11
C ARG A 89 14.97 -8.60 -8.28
N VAL A 90 15.70 -9.14 -7.33
CA VAL A 90 15.16 -10.07 -6.34
C VAL A 90 14.76 -9.24 -5.13
N ILE A 91 13.47 -9.03 -4.96
CA ILE A 91 12.87 -8.51 -3.75
C ILE A 91 13.01 -9.62 -2.69
N TYR A 92 13.35 -9.27 -1.44
CA TYR A 92 13.45 -10.20 -0.29
C TYR A 92 14.59 -11.22 -0.34
N ASP A 93 15.82 -10.80 -0.67
CA ASP A 93 16.97 -11.71 -0.79
C ASP A 93 18.02 -11.61 0.31
N ASN A 94 17.75 -10.95 1.40
CA ASN A 94 18.64 -10.76 2.55
C ASN A 94 20.03 -10.14 2.22
N PHE A 95 20.23 -9.61 1.01
CA PHE A 95 21.53 -9.05 0.61
C PHE A 95 21.97 -7.90 1.52
N LYS A 96 21.01 -7.08 1.95
CA LYS A 96 21.26 -5.92 2.81
C LYS A 96 21.40 -6.28 4.29
N GLU A 97 20.96 -7.46 4.74
CA GLU A 97 20.90 -7.86 6.15
C GLU A 97 22.24 -7.74 6.88
N LYS A 98 23.35 -8.09 6.20
CA LYS A 98 24.69 -7.94 6.79
C LYS A 98 25.02 -6.51 7.19
N TYR A 99 24.55 -5.53 6.42
CA TYR A 99 24.73 -4.10 6.69
C TYR A 99 23.82 -3.64 7.83
N TYR A 100 22.62 -4.15 7.90
CA TYR A 100 21.69 -3.87 8.98
C TYR A 100 22.24 -4.36 10.32
N LYS A 101 22.80 -5.57 10.35
CA LYS A 101 23.43 -6.13 11.55
C LYS A 101 24.70 -5.36 11.96
N GLU A 102 25.51 -4.88 11.00
CA GLU A 102 26.64 -3.99 11.29
C GLU A 102 26.16 -2.66 11.86
N ALA A 103 25.17 -2.05 11.22
CA ALA A 103 24.60 -0.77 11.67
C ALA A 103 24.00 -0.88 13.08
N TYR A 104 23.28 -1.95 13.39
CA TYR A 104 22.72 -2.18 14.72
C TYR A 104 23.79 -2.27 15.80
N ARG A 105 24.89 -2.98 15.56
CA ARG A 105 26.02 -3.07 16.51
C ARG A 105 26.70 -1.72 16.78
N ASN A 106 26.73 -0.86 15.77
CA ASN A 106 27.35 0.47 15.85
C ASN A 106 26.38 1.55 16.36
N PHE A 107 25.07 1.30 16.28
CA PHE A 107 24.05 2.24 16.74
C PHE A 107 24.15 2.51 18.25
N ARG A 108 23.90 3.75 18.62
CA ARG A 108 23.81 4.18 20.01
C ARG A 108 22.47 4.91 20.18
N PRO A 109 21.54 4.32 20.94
CA PRO A 109 20.24 4.93 21.20
C PRO A 109 20.37 6.34 21.76
N ASN A 110 19.55 7.23 21.26
CA ASN A 110 19.43 8.62 21.69
C ASN A 110 17.98 8.94 22.08
N ASN A 111 17.70 10.16 22.52
CA ASN A 111 16.35 10.57 22.92
C ASN A 111 15.33 10.42 21.80
N GLU A 112 15.70 10.75 20.56
CA GLU A 112 14.80 10.61 19.40
C GLU A 112 14.40 9.14 19.17
N TYR A 113 15.33 8.20 19.34
CA TYR A 113 15.04 6.77 19.28
C TYR A 113 14.04 6.35 20.37
N TYR A 114 14.25 6.77 21.61
CA TYR A 114 13.34 6.43 22.70
C TYR A 114 11.96 7.05 22.52
N GLU A 115 11.87 8.30 22.07
CA GLU A 115 10.60 8.93 21.70
C GLU A 115 9.89 8.17 20.59
N PHE A 116 10.63 7.74 19.56
CA PHE A 116 10.08 6.97 18.45
C PHE A 116 9.44 5.66 18.94
N ILE A 117 10.13 4.84 19.72
CA ILE A 117 9.61 3.55 20.17
C ILE A 117 8.43 3.66 21.15
N ILE A 118 8.26 4.80 21.82
CA ILE A 118 7.10 5.08 22.68
C ILE A 118 5.90 5.52 21.85
N LEU A 119 6.11 6.32 20.81
CA LEU A 119 5.05 6.93 20.02
C LEU A 119 4.54 6.07 18.85
N GLN A 120 5.30 5.04 18.47
CA GLN A 120 4.95 4.21 17.33
C GLN A 120 4.43 2.83 17.75
N GLU A 121 3.47 2.33 17.00
CA GLU A 121 2.80 1.03 17.23
C GLU A 121 3.67 -0.15 16.70
N ILE A 122 4.97 -0.11 16.93
CA ILE A 122 5.93 -1.08 16.36
C ILE A 122 6.42 -2.13 17.36
N ASN A 123 6.05 -1.99 18.64
CA ASN A 123 6.50 -2.93 19.67
C ASN A 123 5.99 -4.35 19.44
N GLU A 124 4.74 -4.49 19.00
CA GLU A 124 4.13 -5.78 18.68
C GLU A 124 4.78 -6.40 17.45
N TYR A 125 5.09 -5.58 16.42
CA TYR A 125 5.86 -6.02 15.26
C TYR A 125 7.25 -6.54 15.66
N ALA A 126 7.98 -5.78 16.44
CA ALA A 126 9.33 -6.16 16.85
C ALA A 126 9.32 -7.47 17.68
N GLU A 127 8.34 -7.66 18.55
CA GLU A 127 8.12 -8.89 19.29
C GLU A 127 7.74 -10.06 18.38
N PHE A 128 6.83 -9.81 17.41
CA PHE A 128 6.42 -10.80 16.41
C PHE A 128 7.60 -11.31 15.61
N MET A 129 8.42 -10.39 15.07
CA MET A 129 9.59 -10.73 14.26
C MET A 129 10.68 -11.39 15.07
N SER A 130 10.91 -10.96 16.31
CA SER A 130 11.85 -11.62 17.23
C SER A 130 11.50 -13.09 17.46
N GLN A 131 10.24 -13.38 17.70
CA GLN A 131 9.76 -14.76 17.87
C GLN A 131 9.84 -15.58 16.57
N LYS A 132 9.60 -14.96 15.43
CA LYS A 132 9.62 -15.62 14.11
C LYS A 132 11.04 -15.97 13.66
N THR A 133 12.00 -15.08 13.91
CA THR A 133 13.36 -15.19 13.33
C THR A 133 14.43 -15.60 14.34
N GLY A 134 14.18 -15.38 15.63
CA GLY A 134 15.15 -15.56 16.71
C GLY A 134 16.14 -14.41 16.89
N ASN A 135 16.04 -13.31 16.10
CA ASN A 135 16.80 -12.09 16.34
C ASN A 135 16.23 -11.33 17.56
N GLU A 136 17.05 -10.44 18.13
CA GLU A 136 16.63 -9.62 19.27
C GLU A 136 15.51 -8.66 18.90
N LYS A 137 14.55 -8.42 19.79
CA LYS A 137 13.48 -7.44 19.61
C LYS A 137 14.02 -6.05 19.31
N ASP A 138 15.07 -5.63 20.01
CA ASP A 138 15.69 -4.32 19.84
C ASP A 138 16.31 -4.11 18.45
N TYR A 139 16.72 -5.20 17.78
CA TYR A 139 17.15 -5.15 16.38
C TYR A 139 16.04 -4.67 15.46
N TYR A 140 14.81 -5.19 15.60
CA TYR A 140 13.67 -4.75 14.80
C TYR A 140 13.19 -3.35 15.15
N LEU A 141 13.23 -2.97 16.43
CA LEU A 141 12.96 -1.58 16.83
C LEU A 141 13.95 -0.61 16.20
N PHE A 142 15.23 -0.97 16.14
CA PHE A 142 16.27 -0.20 15.46
C PHE A 142 16.00 -0.09 13.96
N LEU A 143 15.70 -1.20 13.27
CA LEU A 143 15.39 -1.16 11.82
C LEU A 143 14.22 -0.23 11.52
N GLN A 144 13.14 -0.33 12.28
CA GLN A 144 11.98 0.54 12.12
C GLN A 144 12.31 2.01 12.40
N TYR A 145 13.13 2.30 13.40
CA TYR A 145 13.61 3.67 13.65
C TYR A 145 14.36 4.25 12.45
N ILE A 146 15.28 3.49 11.86
CA ILE A 146 16.04 3.90 10.67
C ILE A 146 15.10 4.12 9.48
N LEU A 147 14.16 3.19 9.23
CA LEU A 147 13.18 3.30 8.16
C LEU A 147 12.33 4.57 8.28
N TYR A 148 11.76 4.80 9.45
CA TYR A 148 10.94 5.99 9.69
C TYR A 148 11.74 7.29 9.57
N LYS A 149 12.99 7.30 10.03
CA LYS A 149 13.88 8.44 9.89
C LYS A 149 14.13 8.74 8.41
N GLN A 150 14.57 7.74 7.64
CA GLN A 150 14.86 7.90 6.22
C GLN A 150 13.61 8.25 5.41
N TRP A 151 12.46 7.63 5.72
CA TRP A 151 11.19 7.94 5.08
C TRP A 151 10.73 9.39 5.35
N ARG A 152 10.78 9.82 6.61
CA ARG A 152 10.40 11.18 6.99
C ARG A 152 11.27 12.23 6.30
N GLU A 153 12.58 11.99 6.19
CA GLU A 153 13.50 12.84 5.46
C GLU A 153 13.14 12.93 3.97
N LEU A 154 12.88 11.78 3.34
CA LEU A 154 12.50 11.70 1.92
C LEU A 154 11.18 12.43 1.66
N LYS A 155 10.15 12.19 2.49
CA LYS A 155 8.86 12.87 2.38
C LYS A 155 9.01 14.39 2.55
N TYR A 156 9.76 14.81 3.57
CA TYR A 156 10.04 16.25 3.79
C TYR A 156 10.72 16.87 2.56
N TYR A 157 11.69 16.18 1.98
CA TYR A 157 12.35 16.63 0.75
C TYR A 157 11.37 16.75 -0.41
N ALA A 158 10.53 15.74 -0.64
CA ALA A 158 9.50 15.79 -1.68
C ALA A 158 8.57 17.01 -1.51
N ASN A 159 8.07 17.22 -0.30
CA ASN A 159 7.20 18.36 -0.02
C ASN A 159 7.92 19.70 -0.20
N SER A 160 9.20 19.81 0.14
CA SER A 160 10.02 21.02 -0.09
C SER A 160 10.19 21.36 -1.59
N LYS A 161 10.05 20.36 -2.45
CA LYS A 161 10.09 20.46 -3.92
C LYS A 161 8.69 20.57 -4.56
N ASN A 162 7.63 20.79 -3.77
CA ASN A 162 6.23 20.80 -4.19
C ASN A 162 5.75 19.46 -4.80
N VAL A 163 6.38 18.36 -4.45
CA VAL A 163 5.94 17.00 -4.78
C VAL A 163 5.23 16.41 -3.57
N GLN A 164 4.00 15.94 -3.76
CA GLN A 164 3.21 15.24 -2.75
C GLN A 164 3.25 13.74 -2.99
N ILE A 165 3.32 12.96 -1.92
CA ILE A 165 3.35 11.49 -2.02
C ILE A 165 1.95 10.95 -1.76
N ILE A 166 1.46 10.16 -2.73
CA ILE A 166 0.26 9.34 -2.58
C ILE A 166 0.71 7.95 -2.19
N GLY A 167 0.40 7.55 -0.95
CA GLY A 167 0.64 6.19 -0.48
C GLY A 167 -0.53 5.28 -0.76
N ASP A 168 -0.30 3.97 -0.66
CA ASP A 168 -1.30 2.95 -0.89
C ASP A 168 -1.51 2.10 0.37
N MET A 169 -2.76 1.82 0.68
CA MET A 169 -3.16 1.13 1.90
C MET A 169 -3.89 -0.17 1.56
N PRO A 170 -3.23 -1.35 1.69
CA PRO A 170 -3.88 -2.65 1.49
C PRO A 170 -5.08 -2.83 2.40
N VAL A 171 -6.11 -3.52 1.94
CA VAL A 171 -7.33 -3.71 2.76
C VAL A 171 -7.08 -4.66 3.93
N TYR A 172 -6.47 -5.82 3.71
CA TYR A 172 -6.29 -6.88 4.70
C TYR A 172 -4.81 -7.19 4.97
N PRO A 173 -4.48 -7.74 6.16
CA PRO A 173 -3.17 -8.34 6.41
C PRO A 173 -3.13 -9.78 5.91
N VAL A 174 -1.96 -10.41 5.94
CA VAL A 174 -1.86 -11.88 5.76
C VAL A 174 -2.31 -12.63 7.02
N PHE A 175 -2.58 -13.94 6.87
CA PHE A 175 -2.97 -14.79 8.02
C PHE A 175 -1.93 -14.83 9.14
N GLU A 176 -0.64 -14.83 8.80
CA GLU A 176 0.46 -14.77 9.78
C GLU A 176 0.97 -13.33 9.89
N SER A 177 0.22 -12.49 10.57
CA SER A 177 0.53 -11.06 10.77
C SER A 177 0.52 -10.66 12.24
N VAL A 178 1.04 -9.49 12.51
CA VAL A 178 0.95 -8.83 13.83
C VAL A 178 -0.51 -8.66 14.22
N GLU A 179 -1.33 -8.20 13.28
CA GLU A 179 -2.75 -7.91 13.48
C GLU A 179 -3.53 -9.16 13.90
N THR A 180 -3.34 -10.27 13.21
CA THR A 180 -4.04 -11.52 13.51
C THR A 180 -3.55 -12.17 14.80
N LYS A 181 -2.30 -11.91 15.19
CA LYS A 181 -1.72 -12.44 16.42
C LYS A 181 -2.14 -11.67 17.67
N TYR A 182 -2.12 -10.34 17.60
CA TYR A 182 -2.34 -9.48 18.77
C TYR A 182 -3.73 -8.82 18.81
N HIS A 183 -4.46 -8.83 17.68
CA HIS A 183 -5.75 -8.17 17.49
C HIS A 183 -6.77 -9.09 16.80
N SER A 184 -6.71 -10.39 17.13
CA SER A 184 -7.49 -11.44 16.48
C SER A 184 -9.01 -11.24 16.57
N GLU A 185 -9.49 -10.49 17.56
CA GLU A 185 -10.91 -10.14 17.76
C GLU A 185 -11.51 -9.33 16.62
N TYR A 186 -10.69 -8.66 15.82
CA TYR A 186 -11.14 -7.88 14.66
C TYR A 186 -11.23 -8.69 13.36
N PHE A 187 -10.97 -10.00 13.41
CA PHE A 187 -11.07 -10.92 12.28
C PHE A 187 -12.09 -12.02 12.50
N GLU A 188 -12.66 -12.58 11.42
CA GLU A 188 -13.61 -13.67 11.54
C GLU A 188 -12.91 -14.99 11.96
N MET A 189 -12.96 -15.30 13.24
CA MET A 189 -12.36 -16.46 13.84
C MET A 189 -13.32 -17.18 14.79
N GLU A 190 -13.23 -18.51 14.84
CA GLU A 190 -13.92 -19.35 15.82
C GLU A 190 -12.93 -20.35 16.43
N ASN A 191 -12.91 -20.44 17.76
CA ASN A 191 -12.03 -21.34 18.50
C ASN A 191 -10.54 -21.22 18.10
N GLY A 192 -10.07 -19.97 17.84
CA GLY A 192 -8.69 -19.68 17.44
C GLY A 192 -8.34 -20.06 16.00
N LYS A 193 -9.35 -20.31 15.14
CA LYS A 193 -9.15 -20.62 13.73
C LYS A 193 -9.93 -19.66 12.85
N PHE A 194 -9.33 -19.26 11.74
CA PHE A 194 -10.01 -18.45 10.71
C PHE A 194 -11.16 -19.26 10.10
N THR A 195 -12.32 -18.61 9.96
CA THR A 195 -13.51 -19.21 9.36
C THR A 195 -13.65 -18.87 7.90
N PHE A 196 -13.10 -17.73 7.48
CA PHE A 196 -13.17 -17.23 6.11
C PHE A 196 -11.84 -16.65 5.65
N GLU A 197 -11.71 -16.59 4.32
CA GLU A 197 -10.63 -15.97 3.58
C GLU A 197 -11.19 -14.90 2.63
N ALA A 198 -10.50 -13.78 2.47
CA ALA A 198 -10.83 -12.75 1.50
C ALA A 198 -10.55 -13.22 0.07
N GLY A 199 -11.33 -12.70 -0.89
CA GLY A 199 -11.14 -13.02 -2.29
C GLY A 199 -12.20 -12.39 -3.19
N THR A 200 -12.36 -12.97 -4.40
CA THR A 200 -13.38 -12.57 -5.37
C THR A 200 -14.18 -13.78 -5.86
N PRO A 201 -15.42 -13.59 -6.32
CA PRO A 201 -16.18 -14.65 -6.97
C PRO A 201 -15.50 -15.11 -8.27
N PRO A 202 -15.94 -16.26 -8.83
CA PRO A 202 -15.59 -16.65 -10.19
C PRO A 202 -15.91 -15.56 -11.20
N ASP A 203 -15.00 -15.33 -12.13
CA ASP A 203 -15.16 -14.41 -13.26
C ASP A 203 -14.69 -15.02 -14.59
N TYR A 204 -14.68 -14.23 -15.65
CA TYR A 204 -14.22 -14.68 -16.97
C TYR A 204 -12.75 -15.12 -16.99
N PHE A 205 -11.91 -14.53 -16.13
CA PHE A 205 -10.47 -14.81 -16.09
C PHE A 205 -10.11 -15.95 -15.15
N ASN A 206 -10.94 -16.19 -14.11
CA ASN A 206 -10.72 -17.24 -13.12
C ASN A 206 -12.04 -17.92 -12.70
N GLU A 207 -12.30 -19.08 -13.27
CA GLU A 207 -13.52 -19.89 -13.00
C GLU A 207 -13.67 -20.35 -11.55
N ASN A 208 -12.62 -20.26 -10.73
CA ASN A 208 -12.62 -20.63 -9.32
C ASN A 208 -12.65 -19.41 -8.38
N GLY A 209 -12.67 -18.19 -8.96
CA GLY A 209 -12.48 -16.95 -8.22
C GLY A 209 -11.05 -16.78 -7.72
N GLN A 210 -10.78 -15.67 -7.02
CA GLN A 210 -9.47 -15.40 -6.44
C GLN A 210 -9.49 -15.62 -4.94
N LYS A 211 -8.38 -16.11 -4.40
CA LYS A 211 -8.10 -16.19 -2.97
C LYS A 211 -6.90 -15.29 -2.65
N TRP A 212 -7.04 -14.41 -1.69
CA TRP A 212 -6.01 -13.40 -1.41
C TRP A 212 -5.05 -13.76 -0.28
N ASN A 213 -5.20 -14.96 0.30
CA ASN A 213 -4.40 -15.40 1.45
C ASN A 213 -4.48 -14.43 2.64
N SER A 214 -5.65 -13.86 2.86
CA SER A 214 -5.91 -12.83 3.87
C SER A 214 -7.18 -13.13 4.64
N PRO A 215 -7.21 -12.91 5.97
CA PRO A 215 -8.44 -13.01 6.74
C PRO A 215 -9.40 -11.88 6.40
N VAL A 216 -10.67 -12.04 6.68
CA VAL A 216 -11.67 -10.96 6.57
C VAL A 216 -11.96 -10.36 7.94
N TYR A 217 -12.35 -9.09 7.95
CA TYR A 217 -12.72 -8.39 9.18
C TYR A 217 -14.01 -8.93 9.81
N ASN A 218 -14.02 -8.97 11.14
CA ASN A 218 -15.22 -9.12 11.93
C ASN A 218 -15.89 -7.75 12.07
N VAL A 219 -16.87 -7.49 11.21
CA VAL A 219 -17.59 -6.20 11.12
C VAL A 219 -18.22 -5.82 12.45
N GLU A 220 -18.80 -6.78 13.18
CA GLU A 220 -19.47 -6.52 14.45
C GLU A 220 -18.47 -6.15 15.56
N SER A 221 -17.29 -6.76 15.59
CA SER A 221 -16.25 -6.40 16.56
C SER A 221 -15.71 -4.99 16.29
N ILE A 222 -15.51 -4.62 15.01
CA ILE A 222 -15.06 -3.29 14.65
C ILE A 222 -16.12 -2.23 14.97
N LYS A 223 -17.40 -2.49 14.70
CA LYS A 223 -18.51 -1.61 15.12
C LYS A 223 -18.58 -1.43 16.62
N LYS A 224 -18.40 -2.51 17.37
CA LYS A 224 -18.44 -2.51 18.85
C LYS A 224 -17.29 -1.72 19.45
N ASP A 225 -16.13 -1.66 18.80
CA ASP A 225 -14.99 -0.80 19.11
C ASP A 225 -15.20 0.66 18.64
N ASN A 226 -16.37 1.00 18.16
CA ASN A 226 -16.64 2.29 17.52
C ASN A 226 -15.64 2.60 16.40
N TYR A 227 -15.26 1.60 15.63
CA TYR A 227 -14.32 1.65 14.48
C TYR A 227 -12.89 2.10 14.82
N GLN A 228 -12.52 2.25 16.09
CA GLN A 228 -11.26 2.87 16.50
C GLN A 228 -10.03 2.10 16.00
N TYR A 229 -10.11 0.77 15.90
CA TYR A 229 -9.06 -0.05 15.31
C TYR A 229 -8.67 0.41 13.89
N LEU A 230 -9.64 0.62 13.01
CA LEU A 230 -9.38 1.08 11.65
C LEU A 230 -9.14 2.59 11.56
N VAL A 231 -9.84 3.41 12.32
CA VAL A 231 -9.60 4.87 12.39
C VAL A 231 -8.13 5.15 12.74
N LYS A 232 -7.57 4.42 13.72
CA LYS A 232 -6.16 4.51 14.09
C LYS A 232 -5.23 4.18 12.90
N ARG A 233 -5.54 3.14 12.15
CA ARG A 233 -4.80 2.73 10.95
C ARG A 233 -4.82 3.81 9.87
N PHE A 234 -5.98 4.39 9.56
CA PHE A 234 -6.12 5.46 8.58
C PHE A 234 -5.32 6.71 8.99
N LYS A 235 -5.42 7.12 10.24
CA LYS A 235 -4.64 8.24 10.78
C LYS A 235 -3.13 7.99 10.70
N TYR A 236 -2.71 6.75 10.90
CA TYR A 236 -1.31 6.38 10.77
C TYR A 236 -0.82 6.58 9.32
N HIS A 237 -1.57 6.09 8.31
CA HIS A 237 -1.21 6.28 6.90
C HIS A 237 -1.20 7.76 6.50
N LEU A 238 -2.08 8.60 7.05
CA LEU A 238 -2.04 10.05 6.83
C LEU A 238 -0.82 10.75 7.49
N LYS A 239 -0.16 10.13 8.47
CA LYS A 239 1.15 10.62 8.96
C LYS A 239 2.27 10.27 7.98
N LEU A 240 2.19 9.09 7.36
CA LEU A 240 3.19 8.64 6.40
C LEU A 240 3.10 9.38 5.07
N PHE A 241 1.90 9.68 4.57
CA PHE A 241 1.65 10.16 3.22
C PHE A 241 0.92 11.51 3.22
N ASP A 242 0.92 12.19 2.08
CA ASP A 242 0.14 13.42 1.87
C ASP A 242 -1.29 13.10 1.45
N LYS A 243 -1.45 12.02 0.68
CA LYS A 243 -2.73 11.40 0.33
C LYS A 243 -2.60 9.88 0.43
N VAL A 244 -3.73 9.20 0.61
CA VAL A 244 -3.81 7.74 0.75
C VAL A 244 -4.78 7.17 -0.27
N ARG A 245 -4.31 6.23 -1.09
CA ARG A 245 -5.17 5.36 -1.88
C ARG A 245 -5.74 4.27 -0.97
N ILE A 246 -7.05 4.16 -0.94
CA ILE A 246 -7.77 3.10 -0.24
C ILE A 246 -7.97 1.96 -1.22
N ASP A 247 -7.22 0.90 -1.03
CA ASP A 247 -7.33 -0.32 -1.83
C ASP A 247 -8.64 -1.05 -1.55
N TYR A 248 -9.25 -1.61 -2.62
CA TYR A 248 -10.51 -2.36 -2.53
C TYR A 248 -11.62 -1.61 -1.78
N PHE A 249 -11.92 -0.37 -2.19
CA PHE A 249 -12.95 0.47 -1.55
C PHE A 249 -14.32 -0.21 -1.48
N ARG A 250 -14.68 -1.02 -2.49
CA ARG A 250 -15.89 -1.83 -2.47
C ARG A 250 -16.06 -2.63 -1.17
N GLY A 251 -14.96 -3.12 -0.60
CA GLY A 251 -14.95 -3.90 0.64
C GLY A 251 -15.53 -3.16 1.86
N TYR A 252 -15.55 -1.83 1.84
CA TYR A 252 -16.18 -1.05 2.90
C TYR A 252 -17.70 -1.05 2.79
N ASP A 253 -18.27 -1.18 1.60
CA ASP A 253 -19.68 -1.38 1.37
C ASP A 253 -20.08 -2.85 1.48
N SER A 254 -19.45 -3.71 0.69
CA SER A 254 -19.62 -5.16 0.78
C SER A 254 -18.36 -5.90 0.32
N PHE A 255 -17.93 -6.90 1.05
CA PHE A 255 -16.78 -7.71 0.71
C PHE A 255 -17.15 -9.16 0.47
N PHE A 256 -16.35 -9.82 -0.37
CA PHE A 256 -16.53 -11.24 -0.66
C PHE A 256 -15.69 -12.08 0.30
N ARG A 257 -16.31 -13.06 0.92
CA ARG A 257 -15.63 -14.01 1.82
C ARG A 257 -15.84 -15.43 1.37
N ILE A 258 -14.78 -16.22 1.44
CA ILE A 258 -14.75 -17.62 1.04
C ILE A 258 -14.57 -18.46 2.29
N PRO A 259 -15.42 -19.47 2.57
CA PRO A 259 -15.21 -20.36 3.71
C PRO A 259 -13.80 -20.96 3.67
N PHE A 260 -13.10 -20.97 4.79
CA PHE A 260 -11.70 -21.38 4.84
C PHE A 260 -11.48 -22.76 4.25
N GLY A 261 -10.52 -22.91 3.34
CA GLY A 261 -10.25 -24.15 2.63
C GLY A 261 -11.14 -24.44 1.41
N LYS A 262 -12.06 -23.53 1.06
CA LYS A 262 -12.93 -23.64 -0.13
C LYS A 262 -12.40 -22.77 -1.28
N THR A 263 -13.14 -22.72 -2.39
CA THR A 263 -12.88 -21.89 -3.57
C THR A 263 -13.85 -20.71 -3.63
N GLY A 264 -13.64 -19.76 -4.51
CA GLY A 264 -14.57 -18.64 -4.71
C GLY A 264 -15.99 -19.07 -5.10
N LYS A 265 -16.17 -20.31 -5.60
CA LYS A 265 -17.51 -20.84 -5.93
C LYS A 265 -18.41 -20.99 -4.71
N GLU A 266 -17.83 -21.19 -3.53
CA GLU A 266 -18.57 -21.33 -2.26
C GLU A 266 -18.57 -20.04 -1.44
N GLY A 267 -17.99 -18.97 -1.99
CA GLY A 267 -17.96 -17.66 -1.32
C GLY A 267 -19.29 -16.91 -1.38
N THR A 268 -19.40 -15.89 -0.54
CA THR A 268 -20.58 -15.02 -0.46
C THR A 268 -20.19 -13.58 -0.20
N TYR A 269 -21.00 -12.63 -0.68
CA TYR A 269 -20.89 -11.23 -0.27
C TYR A 269 -21.57 -11.03 1.08
N VAL A 270 -20.95 -10.19 1.91
CA VAL A 270 -21.50 -9.72 3.18
C VAL A 270 -21.33 -8.20 3.27
N ASP A 271 -22.19 -7.56 4.07
CA ASP A 271 -22.12 -6.12 4.27
C ASP A 271 -20.84 -5.72 5.00
N GLY A 272 -20.24 -4.62 4.56
CA GLY A 272 -19.05 -4.02 5.14
C GLY A 272 -19.37 -3.01 6.25
N LEU A 273 -18.42 -2.11 6.50
CA LEU A 273 -18.50 -1.11 7.56
C LEU A 273 -19.30 0.14 7.13
N SER A 274 -19.38 0.40 5.83
CA SER A 274 -20.17 1.41 5.15
C SER A 274 -20.09 2.81 5.79
N TYR A 275 -21.20 3.56 5.80
CA TYR A 275 -21.28 4.94 6.31
C TYR A 275 -20.78 5.08 7.75
N GLY A 276 -21.10 4.13 8.62
CA GLY A 276 -20.74 4.23 10.04
C GLY A 276 -19.24 4.37 10.27
N PHE A 277 -18.41 3.70 9.49
CA PHE A 277 -16.97 3.83 9.57
C PHE A 277 -16.48 5.20 9.10
N PHE A 278 -16.92 5.67 7.94
CA PHE A 278 -16.48 6.94 7.40
C PHE A 278 -17.00 8.14 8.21
N ASP A 279 -18.21 8.03 8.79
CA ASP A 279 -18.72 9.03 9.72
C ASP A 279 -17.82 9.18 10.95
N GLU A 280 -17.30 8.08 11.51
CA GLU A 280 -16.35 8.13 12.62
C GLU A 280 -14.98 8.64 12.17
N LEU A 281 -14.49 8.20 11.03
CA LEU A 281 -13.20 8.61 10.49
C LEU A 281 -13.13 10.14 10.27
N PHE A 282 -14.19 10.72 9.68
CA PHE A 282 -14.21 12.15 9.38
C PHE A 282 -14.54 13.06 10.60
N LYS A 283 -14.83 12.50 11.79
CA LYS A 283 -14.82 13.25 13.05
C LYS A 283 -13.41 13.56 13.55
N GLU A 284 -12.42 12.79 13.07
CA GLU A 284 -11.06 12.95 13.50
C GLU A 284 -10.44 14.27 12.99
N LYS A 285 -9.72 14.96 13.87
CA LYS A 285 -9.04 16.22 13.53
C LYS A 285 -7.99 15.98 12.46
N ASN A 286 -7.97 16.85 11.44
CA ASN A 286 -7.04 16.79 10.28
C ASN A 286 -7.25 15.58 9.35
N VAL A 287 -8.41 14.94 9.41
CA VAL A 287 -8.82 13.94 8.42
C VAL A 287 -9.89 14.55 7.52
N ASN A 288 -9.57 14.70 6.25
CA ASN A 288 -10.46 15.32 5.26
C ASN A 288 -10.63 14.39 4.05
N ILE A 289 -11.73 14.57 3.34
CA ILE A 289 -12.03 13.76 2.16
C ILE A 289 -10.96 13.86 1.08
N GLU A 290 -10.36 15.04 0.89
CA GLU A 290 -9.30 15.27 -0.09
C GLU A 290 -8.00 14.51 0.21
N ASN A 291 -7.87 13.96 1.41
CA ASN A 291 -6.74 13.10 1.75
C ASN A 291 -6.83 11.70 1.11
N PHE A 292 -7.99 11.32 0.58
CA PHE A 292 -8.23 9.97 0.11
C PHE A 292 -8.53 9.90 -1.37
N ILE A 293 -8.00 8.84 -1.98
CA ILE A 293 -8.31 8.38 -3.32
C ILE A 293 -8.79 6.94 -3.16
N ILE A 294 -9.88 6.57 -3.79
CA ILE A 294 -10.43 5.23 -3.67
C ILE A 294 -10.17 4.39 -4.91
N GLU A 295 -9.85 3.13 -4.69
CA GLU A 295 -9.87 2.11 -5.72
C GLU A 295 -11.29 1.55 -5.81
N ASP A 296 -12.00 1.91 -6.88
CA ASP A 296 -13.37 1.50 -7.17
C ASP A 296 -13.48 0.81 -8.54
N LEU A 297 -12.54 -0.07 -8.82
CA LEU A 297 -12.46 -0.83 -10.07
C LEU A 297 -13.28 -2.12 -9.99
N GLY A 298 -13.56 -2.70 -11.17
CA GLY A 298 -14.29 -3.95 -11.30
C GLY A 298 -15.82 -3.78 -11.25
N GLU A 299 -16.51 -4.80 -10.75
CA GLU A 299 -17.97 -4.80 -10.64
C GLU A 299 -18.43 -4.01 -9.40
N ILE A 300 -18.91 -2.81 -9.60
CA ILE A 300 -19.34 -1.87 -8.56
C ILE A 300 -20.86 -1.88 -8.48
N ARG A 301 -21.42 -2.18 -7.30
CA ARG A 301 -22.87 -2.10 -7.06
C ARG A 301 -23.32 -0.66 -6.77
N GLU A 302 -24.63 -0.42 -6.92
CA GLU A 302 -25.23 0.91 -6.74
C GLU A 302 -24.97 1.49 -5.33
N GLU A 303 -24.97 0.66 -4.29
CA GLU A 303 -24.71 1.06 -2.91
C GLU A 303 -23.29 1.56 -2.71
N THR A 304 -22.30 0.93 -3.37
CA THR A 304 -20.91 1.41 -3.36
C THR A 304 -20.79 2.77 -4.04
N ILE A 305 -21.53 2.98 -5.15
CA ILE A 305 -21.58 4.28 -5.85
C ILE A 305 -22.18 5.34 -4.91
N LYS A 306 -23.30 5.05 -4.26
CA LYS A 306 -23.94 5.97 -3.30
C LYS A 306 -23.00 6.32 -2.14
N LEU A 307 -22.28 5.34 -1.60
CA LEU A 307 -21.29 5.56 -0.53
C LEU A 307 -20.18 6.51 -0.98
N ARG A 308 -19.62 6.26 -2.16
CA ARG A 308 -18.59 7.11 -2.77
C ARG A 308 -19.07 8.55 -2.97
N GLU A 309 -20.24 8.71 -3.56
CA GLU A 309 -20.82 10.02 -3.90
C GLU A 309 -21.24 10.81 -2.67
N HIS A 310 -21.72 10.12 -1.63
CA HIS A 310 -22.14 10.76 -0.37
C HIS A 310 -21.01 11.57 0.27
N TYR A 311 -19.77 11.04 0.24
CA TYR A 311 -18.62 11.74 0.80
C TYR A 311 -17.84 12.55 -0.25
N GLY A 312 -18.07 12.33 -1.54
CA GLY A 312 -17.35 13.00 -2.62
C GLY A 312 -15.92 12.52 -2.80
N PHE A 313 -15.65 11.22 -2.61
CA PHE A 313 -14.32 10.64 -2.78
C PHE A 313 -13.77 10.85 -4.19
N THR A 314 -12.46 11.14 -4.27
CA THR A 314 -11.70 11.04 -5.52
C THR A 314 -11.55 9.58 -5.90
N ARG A 315 -11.99 9.21 -7.11
CA ARG A 315 -11.88 7.83 -7.61
C ARG A 315 -10.72 7.65 -8.59
N GLN A 316 -10.29 6.42 -8.77
CA GLN A 316 -9.36 6.03 -9.82
C GLN A 316 -10.12 5.61 -11.09
N LYS A 317 -9.51 5.92 -12.24
CA LYS A 317 -10.00 5.55 -13.56
C LYS A 317 -8.84 5.02 -14.40
N ILE A 318 -8.98 3.82 -14.90
CA ILE A 318 -7.99 3.16 -15.74
C ILE A 318 -8.49 3.13 -17.17
N LEU A 319 -7.84 3.87 -18.06
CA LEU A 319 -8.29 4.00 -19.46
C LEU A 319 -8.34 2.65 -20.18
N GLN A 320 -7.44 1.73 -19.91
CA GLN A 320 -7.47 0.38 -20.50
C GLN A 320 -8.77 -0.38 -20.22
N PHE A 321 -9.52 -0.02 -19.15
CA PHE A 321 -10.79 -0.67 -18.78
C PHE A 321 -12.01 0.16 -19.18
N THR A 322 -11.87 1.46 -19.36
CA THR A 322 -13.02 2.36 -19.53
C THR A 322 -13.18 2.91 -20.94
N ILE A 323 -12.12 2.89 -21.76
CA ILE A 323 -12.20 3.42 -23.12
C ILE A 323 -13.08 2.53 -24.02
N ASP A 324 -14.05 3.14 -24.68
CA ASP A 324 -14.80 2.52 -25.78
C ASP A 324 -13.99 2.65 -27.06
N LEU A 325 -13.32 1.57 -27.45
CA LEU A 325 -12.43 1.56 -28.62
C LEU A 325 -13.18 1.72 -29.96
N ASP A 326 -14.46 1.36 -30.02
CA ASP A 326 -15.25 1.50 -31.24
C ASP A 326 -15.52 2.97 -31.58
N ASN A 327 -15.85 3.76 -30.54
CA ASN A 327 -16.20 5.16 -30.69
C ASN A 327 -15.10 6.12 -30.20
N LEU A 328 -13.99 5.63 -29.69
CA LEU A 328 -12.95 6.40 -28.99
C LEU A 328 -13.53 7.31 -27.90
N TYR A 329 -14.62 6.86 -27.30
CA TYR A 329 -15.34 7.57 -26.27
C TYR A 329 -14.96 7.01 -24.91
N ASP A 330 -14.63 7.89 -24.00
CA ASP A 330 -14.44 7.56 -22.62
C ASP A 330 -15.78 7.64 -21.88
N ARG A 331 -16.30 6.50 -21.43
CA ARG A 331 -17.61 6.35 -20.79
C ARG A 331 -17.78 7.21 -19.53
N ASP A 332 -16.66 7.64 -18.94
CA ASP A 332 -16.65 8.42 -17.69
C ASP A 332 -16.16 9.86 -17.88
N ASN A 333 -16.31 10.43 -19.07
CA ASN A 333 -15.67 11.68 -19.48
C ASN A 333 -16.11 12.94 -18.71
N GLU A 334 -17.15 12.86 -17.89
CA GLU A 334 -17.77 14.03 -17.24
C GLU A 334 -17.53 14.10 -15.71
N ALA A 335 -16.75 13.16 -15.14
CA ALA A 335 -16.59 13.13 -13.69
C ALA A 335 -15.54 14.15 -13.21
N GLU A 336 -15.96 15.04 -12.34
CA GLU A 336 -15.07 15.78 -11.45
C GLU A 336 -14.49 14.83 -10.39
N ASN A 337 -13.33 15.15 -9.81
CA ASN A 337 -12.65 14.33 -8.79
C ASN A 337 -12.24 12.91 -9.24
N VAL A 338 -11.55 12.84 -10.37
CA VAL A 338 -11.04 11.57 -10.93
C VAL A 338 -9.54 11.64 -11.13
N LEU A 339 -8.84 10.63 -10.64
CA LEU A 339 -7.43 10.38 -10.97
C LEU A 339 -7.36 9.39 -12.13
N VAL A 340 -6.89 9.84 -13.29
CA VAL A 340 -6.91 9.07 -14.53
C VAL A 340 -5.53 8.49 -14.82
N PHE A 341 -5.49 7.17 -15.08
CA PHE A 341 -4.29 6.44 -15.48
C PHE A 341 -4.45 5.83 -16.86
N PRO A 342 -3.43 5.86 -17.72
CA PRO A 342 -3.40 5.04 -18.94
C PRO A 342 -3.43 3.54 -18.64
N GLY A 343 -2.82 3.14 -17.55
CA GLY A 343 -2.77 1.82 -16.92
C GLY A 343 -2.05 1.94 -15.58
N ASN A 344 -2.26 0.99 -14.67
CA ASN A 344 -1.63 0.92 -13.36
C ASN A 344 -0.82 -0.38 -13.21
N HIS A 345 -0.44 -0.73 -11.97
CA HIS A 345 0.31 -1.94 -11.65
C HIS A 345 -0.47 -3.25 -11.86
N ASP A 346 -1.81 -3.19 -11.96
CA ASP A 346 -2.69 -4.34 -12.24
C ASP A 346 -2.91 -4.56 -13.74
N CYS A 347 -2.41 -3.64 -14.58
CA CYS A 347 -2.62 -3.66 -16.02
C CYS A 347 -1.36 -4.11 -16.75
N ASN A 348 -1.55 -4.52 -18.02
CA ASN A 348 -0.44 -4.59 -18.95
C ASN A 348 0.16 -3.18 -19.16
N THR A 349 1.44 -3.11 -19.53
CA THR A 349 2.00 -1.82 -20.00
C THR A 349 1.13 -1.29 -21.15
N ILE A 350 1.06 0.05 -21.29
CA ILE A 350 0.27 0.67 -22.37
C ILE A 350 0.69 0.13 -23.74
N TYR A 351 1.98 -0.14 -23.93
CA TYR A 351 2.52 -0.71 -25.16
C TYR A 351 2.11 -2.20 -25.33
N GLY A 352 2.15 -2.98 -24.26
CA GLY A 352 1.68 -4.37 -24.26
C GLY A 352 0.20 -4.45 -24.57
N TRP A 353 -0.62 -3.62 -23.92
CA TRP A 353 -2.05 -3.51 -24.19
C TRP A 353 -2.33 -3.10 -25.65
N TYR A 354 -1.66 -2.04 -26.16
CA TYR A 354 -1.80 -1.62 -27.54
C TYR A 354 -1.51 -2.76 -28.53
N LYS A 355 -0.54 -3.64 -28.26
CA LYS A 355 -0.23 -4.80 -29.12
C LYS A 355 -1.34 -5.85 -29.15
N THR A 356 -2.13 -5.97 -28.10
CA THR A 356 -3.25 -6.94 -28.05
C THR A 356 -4.46 -6.51 -28.85
N LEU A 357 -4.55 -5.23 -29.24
CA LEU A 357 -5.64 -4.71 -30.04
C LEU A 357 -5.54 -5.21 -31.48
N ASP A 358 -6.68 -5.29 -32.17
CA ASP A 358 -6.72 -5.50 -33.60
C ASP A 358 -6.23 -4.28 -34.41
N ASP A 359 -6.10 -4.41 -35.72
CA ASP A 359 -5.53 -3.35 -36.55
C ASP A 359 -6.46 -2.14 -36.70
N GLU A 360 -7.79 -2.34 -36.60
CA GLU A 360 -8.78 -1.25 -36.65
C GLU A 360 -8.66 -0.36 -35.43
N HIS A 361 -8.67 -0.94 -34.22
CA HIS A 361 -8.52 -0.20 -32.96
C HIS A 361 -7.14 0.46 -32.84
N LYS A 362 -6.07 -0.21 -33.31
CA LYS A 362 -4.72 0.39 -33.39
C LYS A 362 -4.68 1.62 -34.28
N TRP A 363 -5.42 1.57 -35.41
CA TRP A 363 -5.48 2.71 -36.32
C TRP A 363 -6.26 3.88 -35.70
N LYS A 364 -7.44 3.61 -35.12
CA LYS A 364 -8.25 4.63 -34.42
C LYS A 364 -7.51 5.36 -33.29
N LEU A 365 -6.66 4.66 -32.55
CA LEU A 365 -5.87 5.26 -31.45
C LEU A 365 -4.67 6.11 -31.93
N LYS A 366 -4.29 6.05 -33.20
CA LYS A 366 -3.20 6.87 -33.76
C LYS A 366 -3.68 8.20 -34.31
N GLU A 367 -4.94 8.31 -34.66
CA GLU A 367 -5.60 9.52 -35.14
C GLU A 367 -6.16 10.38 -33.99
#